data_1b29d86e34f6ad96d7169ba56d542bea
#
_entry.id   1b29d86e34f6ad96d7169ba56d542bea
#
_cell.length_a   1.000
_cell.length_b   1.000
_cell.length_c   1.000
_cell.angle_alpha   90.00
_cell.angle_beta   90.00
_cell.angle_gamma   90.00
#
_symmetry.space_group_name_H-M   'P 1'
#
loop_
_entity.id
_entity.type
_entity.pdbx_description
1 polymer ?
#
loop_
_entity_poly.entity_id
_entity_poly.type
_entity_poly.pdbx_seq_one_letter_code
_entity_poly.pdbx_strand_id
1 'polypeptide(L)'
;VILSSGVWNEKHQNVFDRSDMLFVEGKYEENKQADVEKLFSYLNEIDLTAIEPYNGTITVVNGTAISDGYTLLNSRSIAEDVTYSVGSEDLFTGTLTIEDGKPLKQNLEVSGKSLVHSAALTTIAFTRGFFGEFGQYIVSIGLMLFAFSTAIAWSYYGDRAMTYLLGPRSVMPY
;
A
#
# COMPACT_ATOMS: atom_id res chain seq x y z
N VAL A 1 -13.52 14.78 -4.82
CA VAL A 1 -13.67 14.17 -3.49
C VAL A 1 -12.30 14.01 -2.82
N ILE A 2 -11.34 13.26 -3.40
CA ILE A 2 -10.03 12.98 -2.77
C ILE A 2 -9.28 14.29 -2.41
N LEU A 3 -9.11 15.20 -3.35
CA LEU A 3 -8.37 16.45 -3.11
C LEU A 3 -9.10 17.38 -2.14
N SER A 4 -10.43 17.44 -2.19
CA SER A 4 -11.23 18.29 -1.31
C SER A 4 -11.38 17.76 0.11
N SER A 5 -11.18 16.45 0.33
CA SER A 5 -11.24 15.82 1.66
C SER A 5 -9.96 15.98 2.47
N GLY A 6 -8.83 16.33 1.84
CA GLY A 6 -7.52 16.44 2.49
C GLY A 6 -6.86 15.11 2.87
N VAL A 7 -7.54 13.99 2.68
CA VAL A 7 -7.08 12.64 3.09
C VAL A 7 -5.78 12.23 2.42
N TRP A 8 -5.50 12.74 1.23
CA TRP A 8 -4.31 12.41 0.44
C TRP A 8 -2.99 12.81 1.13
N ASN A 9 -3.04 13.73 2.09
CA ASN A 9 -1.87 14.25 2.82
C ASN A 9 -1.89 13.86 4.31
N GLU A 10 -2.78 12.96 4.71
CA GLU A 10 -2.88 12.51 6.09
C GLU A 10 -2.39 11.08 6.23
N LYS A 11 -1.60 10.82 7.29
CA LYS A 11 -1.17 9.49 7.65
C LYS A 11 -2.26 8.79 8.46
N HIS A 12 -2.63 7.61 8.05
CA HIS A 12 -3.61 6.76 8.71
C HIS A 12 -2.95 5.48 9.22
N GLN A 13 -3.47 4.96 10.32
CA GLN A 13 -3.07 3.66 10.85
C GLN A 13 -3.46 2.57 9.85
N ASN A 14 -2.50 1.79 9.41
CA ASN A 14 -2.69 0.67 8.50
C ASN A 14 -1.67 -0.44 8.76
N VAL A 15 -1.97 -1.63 8.26
CA VAL A 15 -1.03 -2.75 8.22
C VAL A 15 -0.24 -2.64 6.92
N PHE A 16 1.06 -2.78 7.03
CA PHE A 16 1.95 -2.62 5.88
C PHE A 16 2.09 -3.94 5.13
N ASP A 17 1.91 -3.88 3.82
CA ASP A 17 2.24 -5.00 2.97
C ASP A 17 3.77 -5.14 2.86
N ARG A 18 4.24 -6.36 2.91
CA ARG A 18 5.69 -6.66 2.82
C ARG A 18 6.31 -6.21 1.50
N SER A 19 5.54 -6.19 0.42
CA SER A 19 5.98 -5.68 -0.88
C SER A 19 6.25 -4.18 -0.86
N ASP A 20 5.49 -3.45 -0.05
CA ASP A 20 5.48 -2.00 0.01
C ASP A 20 6.40 -1.42 1.09
N MET A 21 6.90 -2.29 1.99
CA MET A 21 7.84 -1.92 3.04
C MET A 21 9.28 -1.92 2.53
N LEU A 22 10.02 -0.88 2.92
CA LEU A 22 11.45 -0.79 2.70
C LEU A 22 12.13 -0.14 3.91
N PHE A 23 13.08 -0.84 4.49
CA PHE A 23 13.98 -0.29 5.50
C PHE A 23 15.17 0.35 4.79
N VAL A 24 15.43 1.60 5.06
CA VAL A 24 16.54 2.35 4.46
C VAL A 24 17.51 2.80 5.54
N GLU A 25 18.81 2.85 5.20
CA GLU A 25 19.85 3.29 6.09
C GLU A 25 19.76 4.79 6.32
N GLY A 26 19.92 5.21 7.59
CA GLY A 26 19.86 6.60 7.99
C GLY A 26 18.47 7.03 8.51
N LYS A 27 18.45 8.21 9.10
CA LYS A 27 17.24 8.82 9.65
C LYS A 27 16.79 9.95 8.75
N TYR A 28 15.65 9.76 8.09
CA TYR A 28 15.02 10.74 7.21
C TYR A 28 13.82 11.38 7.88
N GLU A 29 13.63 12.68 7.64
CA GLU A 29 12.52 13.45 8.18
C GLU A 29 11.77 14.18 7.06
N GLU A 30 10.44 14.07 7.04
CA GLU A 30 9.61 14.73 6.02
C GLU A 30 9.56 16.27 6.14
N ASN A 31 10.02 16.82 7.27
CA ASN A 31 10.13 18.26 7.48
C ASN A 31 11.42 18.87 6.90
N LYS A 32 12.37 18.03 6.47
CA LYS A 32 13.65 18.45 5.85
C LYS A 32 13.57 18.30 4.34
N GLN A 33 13.61 19.41 3.63
CA GLN A 33 13.51 19.41 2.18
C GLN A 33 14.60 18.56 1.49
N ALA A 34 15.80 18.55 2.02
CA ALA A 34 16.91 17.74 1.48
C ALA A 34 16.63 16.23 1.60
N ASP A 35 15.97 15.78 2.68
CA ASP A 35 15.60 14.38 2.87
C ASP A 35 14.45 14.01 1.95
N VAL A 36 13.47 14.91 1.80
CA VAL A 36 12.34 14.74 0.87
C VAL A 36 12.83 14.63 -0.58
N GLU A 37 13.78 15.45 -1.00
CA GLU A 37 14.36 15.38 -2.35
C GLU A 37 15.09 14.08 -2.63
N LYS A 38 15.83 13.55 -1.65
CA LYS A 38 16.50 12.23 -1.76
C LYS A 38 15.47 11.10 -1.86
N LEU A 39 14.46 11.10 -0.96
CA LEU A 39 13.39 10.13 -0.97
C LEU A 39 12.61 10.17 -2.28
N PHE A 40 12.29 11.37 -2.78
CA PHE A 40 11.61 11.56 -4.05
C PHE A 40 12.42 11.00 -5.22
N SER A 41 13.73 11.29 -5.28
CA SER A 41 14.62 10.81 -6.33
C SER A 41 14.73 9.28 -6.33
N TYR A 42 14.82 8.68 -5.14
CA TYR A 42 14.87 7.24 -4.98
C TYR A 42 13.55 6.57 -5.37
N LEU A 43 12.41 7.03 -4.83
CA LEU A 43 11.08 6.44 -5.06
C LEU A 43 10.59 6.57 -6.51
N ASN A 44 11.11 7.55 -7.27
CA ASN A 44 10.79 7.72 -8.69
C ASN A 44 11.88 7.14 -9.62
N GLU A 45 12.80 6.34 -9.08
CA GLU A 45 13.87 5.68 -9.83
C GLU A 45 14.78 6.66 -10.62
N ILE A 46 14.84 7.93 -10.18
CA ILE A 46 15.68 8.96 -10.78
C ILE A 46 17.13 8.76 -10.35
N ASP A 47 17.35 8.51 -9.06
CA ASP A 47 18.65 8.21 -8.48
C ASP A 47 18.52 7.14 -7.41
N LEU A 48 18.77 5.89 -7.79
CA LEU A 48 18.73 4.74 -6.90
C LEU A 48 19.90 4.69 -5.90
N THR A 49 20.93 5.52 -6.11
CA THR A 49 22.07 5.61 -5.20
C THR A 49 21.88 6.64 -4.10
N ALA A 50 20.80 7.43 -4.16
CA ALA A 50 20.50 8.46 -3.17
C ALA A 50 20.20 7.89 -1.77
N ILE A 51 19.75 6.62 -1.71
CA ILE A 51 19.37 5.93 -0.48
C ILE A 51 19.84 4.49 -0.57
N GLU A 52 20.45 4.00 0.50
CA GLU A 52 20.89 2.61 0.61
C GLU A 52 19.87 1.78 1.40
N PRO A 53 19.51 0.57 0.94
CA PRO A 53 18.70 -0.36 1.71
C PRO A 53 19.42 -0.75 3.01
N TYR A 54 18.69 -0.76 4.10
CA TYR A 54 19.24 -1.15 5.40
C TYR A 54 19.57 -2.64 5.44
N ASN A 55 20.79 -2.96 5.86
CA ASN A 55 21.26 -4.31 6.10
C ASN A 55 21.75 -4.43 7.54
N GLY A 56 21.07 -5.21 8.36
CA GLY A 56 21.44 -5.33 9.76
C GLY A 56 20.37 -5.97 10.63
N THR A 57 20.49 -5.74 11.91
CA THR A 57 19.58 -6.30 12.90
C THR A 57 18.91 -5.18 13.70
N ILE A 58 17.61 -5.31 13.90
CA ILE A 58 16.78 -4.39 14.67
C ILE A 58 16.30 -5.12 15.92
N THR A 59 16.54 -4.54 17.09
CA THR A 59 15.99 -5.06 18.34
C THR A 59 14.63 -4.45 18.58
N VAL A 60 13.64 -5.32 18.75
CA VAL A 60 12.25 -4.96 19.03
C VAL A 60 11.88 -5.46 20.41
N VAL A 61 11.29 -4.61 21.24
CA VAL A 61 10.80 -4.95 22.57
C VAL A 61 9.36 -4.50 22.67
N ASN A 62 8.50 -5.46 23.00
CA ASN A 62 7.07 -5.23 23.17
C ASN A 62 6.45 -4.48 21.97
N GLY A 63 6.76 -4.94 20.75
CA GLY A 63 6.27 -4.38 19.52
C GLY A 63 6.92 -3.07 19.06
N THR A 64 7.86 -2.50 19.83
CA THR A 64 8.52 -1.24 19.48
C THR A 64 10.00 -1.48 19.21
N ALA A 65 10.51 -0.94 18.11
CA ALA A 65 11.93 -1.00 17.81
C ALA A 65 12.72 -0.02 18.68
N ILE A 66 13.79 -0.51 19.28
CA ILE A 66 14.70 0.29 20.12
C ILE A 66 15.93 0.73 19.32
N SER A 67 16.24 0.04 18.23
CA SER A 67 17.39 0.34 17.38
C SER A 67 17.18 1.64 16.60
N ASP A 68 18.22 2.46 16.55
CA ASP A 68 18.29 3.68 15.74
C ASP A 68 19.12 3.43 14.47
N GLY A 69 19.09 4.37 13.53
CA GLY A 69 19.93 4.35 12.33
C GLY A 69 19.26 3.85 11.08
N TYR A 70 17.95 3.64 11.10
CA TYR A 70 17.16 3.31 9.91
C TYR A 70 15.86 4.11 9.84
N THR A 71 15.28 4.17 8.67
CA THR A 71 13.94 4.71 8.43
C THR A 71 13.11 3.64 7.72
N LEU A 72 11.87 3.43 8.17
CA LEU A 72 10.93 2.55 7.49
C LEU A 72 10.08 3.37 6.53
N LEU A 73 10.14 3.00 5.26
CA LEU A 73 9.25 3.51 4.23
C LEU A 73 8.12 2.51 4.01
N ASN A 74 6.91 3.02 3.88
CA ASN A 74 5.76 2.24 3.40
C ASN A 74 5.20 2.92 2.16
N SER A 75 5.33 2.25 1.02
CA SER A 75 5.01 2.79 -0.30
C SER A 75 5.74 4.12 -0.57
N ARG A 76 5.09 5.26 -0.36
CA ARG A 76 5.62 6.59 -0.71
C ARG A 76 5.77 7.53 0.47
N SER A 77 5.71 7.04 1.69
CA SER A 77 5.82 7.86 2.91
C SER A 77 6.69 7.21 3.97
N ILE A 78 7.24 8.02 4.85
CA ILE A 78 7.89 7.53 6.06
C ILE A 78 6.81 7.01 7.00
N ALA A 79 7.02 5.78 7.50
CA ALA A 79 6.16 5.17 8.49
C ALA A 79 6.41 5.77 9.87
N GLU A 80 5.33 6.06 10.61
CA GLU A 80 5.35 6.57 11.97
C GLU A 80 4.61 5.62 12.92
N ASP A 81 4.91 5.70 14.20
CA ASP A 81 4.29 4.88 15.25
C ASP A 81 4.27 3.39 14.89
N VAL A 82 5.41 2.87 14.42
CA VAL A 82 5.51 1.51 13.90
C VAL A 82 5.44 0.49 15.03
N THR A 83 4.56 -0.49 14.87
CA THR A 83 4.37 -1.62 15.77
C THR A 83 4.62 -2.93 15.05
N TYR A 84 5.39 -3.80 15.68
CA TYR A 84 5.73 -5.13 15.18
C TYR A 84 4.97 -6.19 15.96
N SER A 85 4.24 -7.08 15.25
CA SER A 85 3.47 -8.17 15.84
C SER A 85 3.71 -9.50 15.13
N VAL A 86 3.38 -10.59 15.79
CA VAL A 86 3.38 -11.94 15.21
C VAL A 86 1.98 -12.50 15.35
N GLY A 87 1.28 -12.58 14.19
CA GLY A 87 -0.16 -12.82 14.22
C GLY A 87 -0.94 -11.60 14.71
N SER A 88 -2.23 -11.73 14.89
CA SER A 88 -3.14 -10.59 15.06
C SER A 88 -3.08 -9.88 16.42
N GLU A 89 -2.42 -10.43 17.45
CA GLU A 89 -2.50 -9.86 18.82
C GLU A 89 -1.18 -9.87 19.61
N ASP A 90 -0.19 -10.68 19.24
CA ASP A 90 1.04 -10.83 20.03
C ASP A 90 2.12 -9.84 19.60
N LEU A 91 2.46 -8.91 20.48
CA LEU A 91 3.55 -7.96 20.26
C LEU A 91 4.90 -8.68 20.18
N PHE A 92 5.63 -8.43 19.11
CA PHE A 92 6.92 -9.06 18.88
C PHE A 92 7.97 -8.53 19.84
N THR A 93 8.73 -9.44 20.44
CA THR A 93 9.94 -9.13 21.21
C THR A 93 11.07 -10.03 20.72
N GLY A 94 12.18 -9.44 20.30
CA GLY A 94 13.33 -10.17 19.80
C GLY A 94 14.13 -9.37 18.78
N THR A 95 15.04 -10.06 18.11
CA THR A 95 15.87 -9.48 17.06
C THR A 95 15.28 -9.78 15.70
N LEU A 96 15.16 -8.75 14.87
CA LEU A 96 14.69 -8.82 13.50
C LEU A 96 15.87 -8.57 12.55
N THR A 97 16.18 -9.53 11.70
CA THR A 97 17.19 -9.39 10.66
C THR A 97 16.57 -8.80 9.39
N ILE A 98 17.21 -7.76 8.88
CA ILE A 98 16.82 -7.07 7.65
C ILE A 98 17.93 -7.30 6.63
N GLU A 99 17.57 -7.78 5.46
CA GLU A 99 18.44 -7.91 4.28
C GLU A 99 17.82 -7.17 3.10
N ASP A 100 18.64 -6.37 2.44
CA ASP A 100 18.22 -5.56 1.29
C ASP A 100 16.94 -4.76 1.57
N GLY A 101 16.88 -4.16 2.75
CA GLY A 101 15.75 -3.36 3.21
C GLY A 101 14.47 -4.15 3.50
N LYS A 102 14.50 -5.49 3.55
CA LYS A 102 13.33 -6.32 3.82
C LYS A 102 13.54 -7.25 5.00
N PRO A 103 12.51 -7.45 5.85
CA PRO A 103 12.60 -8.37 6.98
C PRO A 103 12.65 -9.82 6.49
N LEU A 104 13.59 -10.63 6.99
CA LEU A 104 13.68 -12.05 6.68
C LEU A 104 12.53 -12.86 7.28
N LYS A 105 12.02 -12.45 8.44
CA LYS A 105 10.97 -13.16 9.15
C LYS A 105 9.63 -13.08 8.42
N GLN A 106 9.10 -14.24 7.97
CA GLN A 106 7.90 -14.30 7.13
C GLN A 106 6.58 -14.00 7.87
N ASN A 107 6.47 -14.34 9.15
CA ASN A 107 5.24 -14.19 9.93
C ASN A 107 5.23 -12.89 10.77
N LEU A 108 5.95 -11.87 10.33
CA LEU A 108 5.96 -10.58 10.97
C LEU A 108 4.90 -9.69 10.31
N GLU A 109 4.01 -9.17 11.12
CA GLU A 109 3.06 -8.13 10.75
C GLU A 109 3.57 -6.80 11.28
N VAL A 110 3.66 -5.81 10.41
CA VAL A 110 4.12 -4.47 10.73
C VAL A 110 2.97 -3.51 10.48
N SER A 111 2.64 -2.73 11.48
CA SER A 111 1.58 -1.71 11.38
C SER A 111 2.09 -0.36 11.85
N GLY A 112 1.48 0.70 11.36
CA GLY A 112 1.89 2.05 11.73
C GLY A 112 1.11 3.09 10.93
N LYS A 113 1.49 4.34 11.09
CA LYS A 113 0.90 5.45 10.35
C LYS A 113 1.69 5.71 9.07
N SER A 114 1.02 5.67 7.94
CA SER A 114 1.58 6.05 6.63
C SER A 114 0.52 6.68 5.73
N LEU A 115 0.95 7.29 4.64
CA LEU A 115 0.03 7.78 3.62
C LEU A 115 -0.67 6.59 2.96
N VAL A 116 -1.97 6.68 2.90
CA VAL A 116 -2.81 5.64 2.29
C VAL A 116 -2.94 5.92 0.80
N HIS A 117 -2.95 4.87 -0.02
CA HIS A 117 -3.07 4.97 -1.48
C HIS A 117 -4.11 4.00 -2.04
N SER A 118 -4.37 4.11 -3.35
CA SER A 118 -5.30 3.23 -4.08
C SER A 118 -6.74 3.24 -3.55
N ALA A 119 -7.35 2.08 -3.46
CA ALA A 119 -8.75 1.91 -3.07
C ALA A 119 -9.03 2.39 -1.64
N ALA A 120 -8.10 2.17 -0.71
CA ALA A 120 -8.25 2.59 0.68
C ALA A 120 -8.34 4.12 0.80
N LEU A 121 -7.50 4.86 0.07
CA LEU A 121 -7.56 6.33 0.01
C LEU A 121 -8.93 6.82 -0.50
N THR A 122 -9.43 6.19 -1.56
CA THR A 122 -10.74 6.52 -2.13
C THR A 122 -11.85 6.27 -1.10
N THR A 123 -11.82 5.13 -0.43
CA THR A 123 -12.82 4.76 0.58
C THR A 123 -12.84 5.76 1.73
N ILE A 124 -11.68 6.13 2.29
CA ILE A 124 -11.58 7.13 3.36
C ILE A 124 -12.05 8.51 2.88
N ALA A 125 -11.71 8.89 1.65
CA ALA A 125 -12.15 10.17 1.10
C ALA A 125 -13.68 10.26 0.93
N PHE A 126 -14.33 9.15 0.59
CA PHE A 126 -15.80 9.10 0.50
C PHE A 126 -16.46 9.07 1.88
N THR A 127 -15.86 8.43 2.89
CA THR A 127 -16.36 8.48 4.28
C THR A 127 -16.30 9.89 4.87
N ARG A 128 -15.31 10.70 4.51
CA ARG A 128 -15.24 12.11 4.93
C ARG A 128 -16.17 13.04 4.15
N GLY A 129 -16.78 12.55 3.08
CA GLY A 129 -17.70 13.32 2.27
C GLY A 129 -19.08 13.43 2.90
N PHE A 130 -20.03 13.92 2.11
CA PHE A 130 -21.42 14.14 2.51
C PHE A 130 -22.13 12.89 3.05
N PHE A 131 -21.69 11.70 2.65
CA PHE A 131 -22.31 10.42 3.01
C PHE A 131 -21.80 9.79 4.31
N GLY A 132 -20.79 10.37 4.96
CA GLY A 132 -20.21 9.83 6.19
C GLY A 132 -19.75 8.37 6.03
N GLU A 133 -20.01 7.54 7.03
CA GLU A 133 -19.63 6.11 7.01
C GLU A 133 -20.28 5.31 5.87
N PHE A 134 -21.40 5.76 5.33
CA PHE A 134 -22.01 5.13 4.15
C PHE A 134 -21.21 5.34 2.87
N GLY A 135 -20.30 6.30 2.83
CA GLY A 135 -19.45 6.58 1.66
C GLY A 135 -18.63 5.38 1.19
N GLN A 136 -18.18 4.52 2.10
CA GLN A 136 -17.46 3.28 1.76
C GLN A 136 -18.30 2.31 0.91
N TYR A 137 -19.60 2.22 1.18
CA TYR A 137 -20.50 1.34 0.42
C TYR A 137 -20.72 1.84 -1.00
N ILE A 138 -20.70 3.15 -1.23
CA ILE A 138 -20.83 3.74 -2.57
C ILE A 138 -19.66 3.29 -3.45
N VAL A 139 -18.43 3.28 -2.91
CA VAL A 139 -17.24 2.80 -3.63
C VAL A 139 -17.38 1.31 -3.94
N SER A 140 -17.75 0.49 -2.97
CA SER A 140 -17.90 -0.96 -3.13
C SER A 140 -18.99 -1.32 -4.14
N ILE A 141 -20.15 -0.70 -4.05
CA ILE A 141 -21.27 -0.90 -4.99
C ILE A 141 -20.87 -0.42 -6.39
N GLY A 142 -20.21 0.75 -6.50
CA GLY A 142 -19.73 1.27 -7.76
C GLY A 142 -18.75 0.33 -8.46
N LEU A 143 -17.79 -0.22 -7.72
CA LEU A 143 -16.84 -1.21 -8.24
C LEU A 143 -17.53 -2.50 -8.66
N MET A 144 -18.51 -2.97 -7.89
CA MET A 144 -19.29 -4.15 -8.25
C MET A 144 -20.08 -3.94 -9.55
N LEU A 145 -20.78 -2.82 -9.69
CA LEU A 145 -21.51 -2.47 -10.90
C LEU A 145 -20.60 -2.30 -12.11
N PHE A 146 -19.42 -1.69 -11.91
CA PHE A 146 -18.41 -1.56 -12.95
C PHE A 146 -17.89 -2.93 -13.41
N ALA A 147 -17.54 -3.82 -12.49
CA ALA A 147 -17.09 -5.17 -12.80
C ALA A 147 -18.16 -5.96 -13.55
N PHE A 148 -19.43 -5.87 -13.12
CA PHE A 148 -20.54 -6.54 -13.76
C PHE A 148 -20.79 -6.00 -15.17
N SER A 149 -20.80 -4.67 -15.36
CA SER A 149 -20.92 -4.03 -16.67
C SER A 149 -19.79 -4.43 -17.62
N THR A 150 -18.57 -4.51 -17.10
CA THR A 150 -17.40 -4.96 -17.87
C THR A 150 -17.54 -6.41 -18.32
N ALA A 151 -18.00 -7.30 -17.42
CA ALA A 151 -18.22 -8.70 -17.77
C ALA A 151 -19.27 -8.87 -18.87
N ILE A 152 -20.36 -8.12 -18.81
CA ILE A 152 -21.42 -8.12 -19.86
C ILE A 152 -20.81 -7.61 -21.20
N ALA A 153 -20.06 -6.51 -21.17
CA ALA A 153 -19.46 -5.96 -22.38
C ALA A 153 -18.47 -6.94 -23.03
N TRP A 154 -17.65 -7.61 -22.22
CA TRP A 154 -16.70 -8.62 -22.71
C TRP A 154 -17.40 -9.84 -23.30
N SER A 155 -18.46 -10.31 -22.65
CA SER A 155 -19.30 -11.39 -23.19
C SER A 155 -19.88 -11.02 -24.55
N TYR A 156 -20.41 -9.80 -24.70
CA TYR A 156 -20.92 -9.31 -25.97
C TYR A 156 -19.84 -9.24 -27.06
N TYR A 157 -18.65 -8.72 -26.73
CA TYR A 157 -17.54 -8.66 -27.70
C TYR A 157 -17.06 -10.05 -28.08
N GLY A 158 -16.97 -10.97 -27.15
CA GLY A 158 -16.62 -12.36 -27.40
C GLY A 158 -17.61 -13.03 -28.34
N ASP A 159 -18.90 -12.87 -28.08
CA ASP A 159 -19.99 -13.38 -28.90
C ASP A 159 -19.88 -12.85 -30.36
N ARG A 160 -19.64 -11.56 -30.54
CA ARG A 160 -19.46 -10.94 -31.87
C ARG A 160 -18.21 -11.43 -32.59
N ALA A 161 -17.10 -11.57 -31.87
CA ALA A 161 -15.85 -12.08 -32.42
C ALA A 161 -16.00 -13.54 -32.89
N MET A 162 -16.63 -14.40 -32.08
CA MET A 162 -16.92 -15.78 -32.42
C MET A 162 -17.85 -15.91 -33.60
N THR A 163 -18.89 -15.10 -33.68
CA THR A 163 -19.80 -15.05 -34.83
C THR A 163 -19.08 -14.64 -36.09
N TYR A 164 -18.16 -13.66 -36.03
CA TYR A 164 -17.39 -13.20 -37.18
C TYR A 164 -16.39 -14.25 -37.70
N LEU A 165 -15.69 -14.93 -36.77
CA LEU A 165 -14.62 -15.87 -37.13
C LEU A 165 -15.14 -17.26 -37.54
N LEU A 166 -16.14 -17.78 -36.83
CA LEU A 166 -16.59 -19.17 -36.93
C LEU A 166 -18.06 -19.31 -37.36
N GLY A 167 -18.75 -18.19 -37.54
CA GLY A 167 -20.15 -18.13 -37.93
C GLY A 167 -21.14 -18.24 -36.77
N PRO A 168 -22.45 -18.07 -37.02
CA PRO A 168 -23.48 -17.92 -35.98
C PRO A 168 -23.67 -19.15 -35.10
N ARG A 169 -23.26 -20.34 -35.57
CA ARG A 169 -23.41 -21.59 -34.77
C ARG A 169 -22.34 -21.77 -33.70
N SER A 170 -21.31 -20.96 -33.70
CA SER A 170 -20.19 -21.03 -32.71
C SER A 170 -20.48 -20.32 -31.39
N VAL A 171 -21.55 -19.56 -31.32
CA VAL A 171 -21.96 -18.80 -30.13
C VAL A 171 -22.46 -19.68 -29.01
N MET A 172 -23.09 -20.80 -29.31
CA MET A 172 -23.66 -21.71 -28.30
C MET A 172 -22.64 -22.35 -27.35
N PRO A 173 -21.42 -22.73 -27.74
CA PRO A 173 -20.39 -23.27 -26.82
C PRO A 173 -19.56 -22.21 -26.09
N TYR A 174 -19.72 -20.94 -26.41
CA TYR A 174 -19.04 -19.82 -25.76
C TYR A 174 -19.87 -19.29 -24.59
#